data_237c31f45f78f669c380ed05385bd8af
#
_entry.id   237c31f45f78f669c380ed05385bd8af
#
_cell.length_a   1.000
_cell.length_b   1.000
_cell.length_c   1.000
_cell.angle_alpha   90.00
_cell.angle_beta   90.00
_cell.angle_gamma   90.00
#
_symmetry.space_group_name_H-M   'P 1'
#
loop_
_entity.id
_entity.type
_entity.pdbx_description
1 polymer ?
#
loop_
_entity_poly.entity_id
_entity_poly.type
_entity_poly.pdbx_seq_one_letter_code
_entity_poly.pdbx_strand_id
1 'polypeptide(L)'
;MKTVDIRDIAVSNRAPFALIAGPCQLETLDHARMLAERIAAACAPSGTRFVFKASYDKANRSSLAGRRGIGMEKGLEMLAAIRDEFGCPVLTDVHEIWHCARAAEVVDILQIPAFLCRQTDLLLAAGETGKAINVKKGQFLAPWDMVNVADKIASTGNENILLCERGASFGYNMLVSDMRSLPIMARTGYPVVFDATHSVQLPGGLGGSTGGQREFVPPLARAAVAVGCAMVFIETHQDPDNAPSDGPNMVPIDQLGPLIDRLAAIDRLGKAGPA
;
A
#
# COMPACT_ATOMS: atom_id res chain seq x y z
N MET A 1 19.56 8.02 5.88
CA MET A 1 18.30 7.61 5.24
C MET A 1 18.42 6.12 4.95
N LYS A 2 17.48 5.32 5.41
CA LYS A 2 17.52 3.85 5.28
C LYS A 2 17.06 3.41 3.89
N THR A 3 17.59 2.28 3.42
CA THR A 3 17.11 1.58 2.23
C THR A 3 16.51 0.26 2.70
N VAL A 4 15.37 -0.12 2.15
CA VAL A 4 14.71 -1.40 2.38
C VAL A 4 14.78 -2.19 1.09
N ASP A 5 15.47 -3.32 1.12
CA ASP A 5 15.58 -4.20 -0.04
C ASP A 5 14.42 -5.19 -0.06
N ILE A 6 13.62 -5.13 -1.12
CA ILE A 6 12.47 -5.99 -1.35
C ILE A 6 12.77 -6.80 -2.61
N ARG A 7 13.34 -7.99 -2.45
CA ARG A 7 13.90 -8.79 -3.53
C ARG A 7 14.91 -7.97 -4.35
N ASP A 8 14.58 -7.62 -5.58
CA ASP A 8 15.40 -6.85 -6.50
C ASP A 8 15.05 -5.34 -6.56
N ILE A 9 14.22 -4.86 -5.62
CA ILE A 9 13.82 -3.46 -5.52
C ILE A 9 14.45 -2.82 -4.27
N ALA A 10 15.39 -1.90 -4.47
CA ALA A 10 15.94 -1.08 -3.40
C ALA A 10 15.05 0.17 -3.18
N VAL A 11 14.31 0.17 -2.08
CA VAL A 11 13.32 1.21 -1.74
C VAL A 11 13.94 2.24 -0.80
N SER A 12 13.99 3.50 -1.22
CA SER A 12 14.40 4.61 -0.36
C SER A 12 13.75 5.93 -0.83
N ASN A 13 13.71 6.94 0.04
CA ASN A 13 13.17 8.25 -0.32
C ASN A 13 14.01 9.01 -1.37
N ARG A 14 15.20 8.51 -1.73
CA ARG A 14 16.10 9.10 -2.74
C ARG A 14 16.15 8.33 -4.05
N ALA A 15 15.82 7.04 -4.02
CA ALA A 15 15.74 6.21 -5.22
C ALA A 15 14.49 6.57 -6.06
N PRO A 16 14.46 6.25 -7.36
CA PRO A 16 13.23 6.34 -8.13
C PRO A 16 12.08 5.64 -7.39
N PHE A 17 10.89 6.21 -7.42
CA PHE A 17 9.76 5.61 -6.71
C PHE A 17 9.43 4.22 -7.28
N ALA A 18 8.96 3.33 -6.42
CA ALA A 18 8.37 2.07 -6.84
C ALA A 18 6.85 2.09 -6.60
N LEU A 19 6.11 1.25 -7.31
CA LEU A 19 4.67 1.15 -7.23
C LEU A 19 4.26 -0.04 -6.36
N ILE A 20 3.27 0.13 -5.48
CA ILE A 20 2.49 -0.96 -4.90
C ILE A 20 1.14 -0.93 -5.59
N ALA A 21 0.78 -1.98 -6.35
CA ALA A 21 -0.48 -2.02 -7.08
C ALA A 21 -1.10 -3.41 -7.14
N GLY A 22 -2.42 -3.44 -7.28
CA GLY A 22 -3.23 -4.65 -7.41
C GLY A 22 -4.68 -4.40 -7.01
N PRO A 23 -5.53 -5.44 -6.96
CA PRO A 23 -6.90 -5.30 -6.53
C PRO A 23 -6.99 -5.05 -5.03
N CYS A 24 -8.11 -4.49 -4.59
CA CYS A 24 -8.39 -4.33 -3.16
C CYS A 24 -8.34 -5.68 -2.43
N GLN A 25 -9.01 -6.71 -2.98
CA GLN A 25 -8.99 -8.09 -2.48
C GLN A 25 -8.85 -9.09 -3.63
N LEU A 26 -8.38 -10.30 -3.30
CA LEU A 26 -8.31 -11.42 -4.25
C LEU A 26 -9.72 -11.92 -4.58
N GLU A 27 -9.94 -12.23 -5.87
CA GLU A 27 -11.17 -12.81 -6.39
C GLU A 27 -10.90 -14.22 -6.95
N THR A 28 -10.20 -14.32 -8.07
CA THR A 28 -9.73 -15.57 -8.68
C THR A 28 -8.27 -15.47 -9.07
N LEU A 29 -7.61 -16.62 -9.25
CA LEU A 29 -6.21 -16.61 -9.72
C LEU A 29 -6.08 -16.01 -11.11
N ASP A 30 -7.01 -16.30 -12.03
CA ASP A 30 -6.97 -15.76 -13.39
C ASP A 30 -7.19 -14.24 -13.39
N HIS A 31 -8.03 -13.72 -12.50
CA HIS A 31 -8.17 -12.28 -12.28
C HIS A 31 -6.87 -11.66 -11.77
N ALA A 32 -6.23 -12.29 -10.78
CA ALA A 32 -4.95 -11.81 -10.24
C ALA A 32 -3.85 -11.81 -11.32
N ARG A 33 -3.77 -12.87 -12.15
CA ARG A 33 -2.83 -12.97 -13.28
C ARG A 33 -3.05 -11.85 -14.31
N MET A 34 -4.29 -11.67 -14.73
CA MET A 34 -4.65 -10.60 -15.67
C MET A 34 -4.24 -9.22 -15.15
N LEU A 35 -4.49 -8.94 -13.87
CA LEU A 35 -4.08 -7.67 -13.28
C LEU A 35 -2.56 -7.54 -13.14
N ALA A 36 -1.85 -8.60 -12.74
CA ALA A 36 -0.38 -8.59 -12.63
C ALA A 36 0.27 -8.32 -13.99
N GLU A 37 -0.21 -8.98 -15.06
CA GLU A 37 0.25 -8.76 -16.43
C GLU A 37 0.02 -7.30 -16.87
N ARG A 38 -1.17 -6.77 -16.64
CA ARG A 38 -1.51 -5.39 -17.03
C ARG A 38 -0.75 -4.34 -16.22
N ILE A 39 -0.50 -4.58 -14.94
CA ILE A 39 0.34 -3.71 -14.10
C ILE A 39 1.79 -3.74 -14.61
N ALA A 40 2.33 -4.92 -14.91
CA ALA A 40 3.67 -5.04 -15.49
C ALA A 40 3.80 -4.27 -16.81
N ALA A 41 2.81 -4.43 -17.72
CA ALA A 41 2.74 -3.69 -18.97
C ALA A 41 2.64 -2.17 -18.77
N ALA A 42 1.86 -1.71 -17.77
CA ALA A 42 1.72 -0.30 -17.43
C ALA A 42 3.01 0.31 -16.87
N CYS A 43 3.83 -0.48 -16.16
CA CYS A 43 5.09 -0.03 -15.58
C CYS A 43 6.26 -0.03 -16.58
N ALA A 44 6.20 -0.87 -17.61
CA ALA A 44 7.32 -1.11 -18.53
C ALA A 44 7.83 0.16 -19.25
N PRO A 45 6.99 1.09 -19.77
CA PRO A 45 7.47 2.27 -20.50
C PRO A 45 8.34 3.20 -19.64
N SER A 46 7.98 3.38 -18.37
CA SER A 46 8.73 4.23 -17.44
C SER A 46 9.87 3.51 -16.72
N GLY A 47 9.93 2.17 -16.82
CA GLY A 47 10.85 1.33 -16.03
C GLY A 47 10.51 1.30 -14.53
N THR A 48 9.30 1.71 -14.14
CA THR A 48 8.89 1.71 -12.73
C THR A 48 8.79 0.27 -12.21
N ARG A 49 9.47 -0.01 -11.11
CA ARG A 49 9.37 -1.33 -10.43
C ARG A 49 8.06 -1.38 -9.64
N PHE A 50 7.47 -2.57 -9.53
CA PHE A 50 6.22 -2.72 -8.79
C PHE A 50 6.21 -3.94 -7.85
N VAL A 51 5.37 -3.83 -6.83
CA VAL A 51 4.98 -4.89 -5.89
C VAL A 51 3.51 -5.19 -6.14
N PHE A 52 3.16 -6.45 -6.38
CA PHE A 52 1.76 -6.84 -6.52
C PHE A 52 1.11 -6.93 -5.15
N LYS A 53 0.01 -6.21 -4.95
CA LYS A 53 -0.73 -6.17 -3.68
C LYS A 53 -2.13 -6.74 -3.85
N ALA A 54 -2.51 -7.63 -2.95
CA ALA A 54 -3.92 -8.00 -2.77
C ALA A 54 -4.19 -8.51 -1.35
N SER A 55 -5.39 -8.27 -0.83
CA SER A 55 -5.82 -8.81 0.47
C SER A 55 -6.53 -10.13 0.29
N TYR A 56 -6.24 -11.12 1.13
CA TYR A 56 -6.96 -12.39 1.19
C TYR A 56 -8.23 -12.28 2.06
N ASP A 57 -8.27 -11.30 2.96
CA ASP A 57 -9.40 -10.99 3.84
C ASP A 57 -9.52 -9.49 4.09
N LYS A 58 -10.73 -9.01 4.23
CA LYS A 58 -11.08 -7.65 4.66
C LYS A 58 -11.74 -7.73 6.05
N ALA A 59 -10.90 -7.87 7.09
CA ALA A 59 -11.34 -8.12 8.47
C ALA A 59 -12.16 -6.97 9.10
N ASN A 60 -12.02 -5.75 8.57
CA ASN A 60 -12.60 -4.51 9.12
C ASN A 60 -13.80 -3.97 8.33
N ARG A 61 -14.62 -4.84 7.74
CA ARG A 61 -15.83 -4.42 7.02
C ARG A 61 -16.77 -3.59 7.90
N SER A 62 -17.37 -2.54 7.32
CA SER A 62 -18.37 -1.71 8.00
C SER A 62 -19.66 -2.49 8.30
N SER A 63 -20.01 -3.47 7.48
CA SER A 63 -21.20 -4.31 7.63
C SER A 63 -20.84 -5.78 7.78
N LEU A 64 -21.57 -6.51 8.63
CA LEU A 64 -21.42 -7.96 8.78
C LEU A 64 -21.68 -8.72 7.46
N ALA A 65 -22.56 -8.19 6.59
CA ALA A 65 -22.83 -8.74 5.27
C ALA A 65 -21.75 -8.45 4.21
N GLY A 66 -20.74 -7.63 4.53
CA GLY A 66 -19.65 -7.27 3.63
C GLY A 66 -18.81 -8.50 3.22
N ARG A 67 -18.44 -8.59 1.94
CA ARG A 67 -17.58 -9.67 1.46
C ARG A 67 -16.20 -9.58 2.10
N ARG A 68 -15.82 -10.63 2.85
CA ARG A 68 -14.53 -10.71 3.56
C ARG A 68 -13.38 -11.04 2.60
N GLY A 69 -13.55 -11.94 1.67
CA GLY A 69 -12.50 -12.43 0.77
C GLY A 69 -12.53 -13.95 0.62
N ILE A 70 -11.42 -14.50 0.11
CA ILE A 70 -11.28 -15.93 -0.21
C ILE A 70 -10.62 -16.74 0.91
N GLY A 71 -10.18 -16.07 1.98
CA GLY A 71 -9.46 -16.69 3.10
C GLY A 71 -7.95 -16.78 2.89
N MET A 72 -7.22 -16.95 4.00
CA MET A 72 -5.77 -16.83 4.05
C MET A 72 -5.05 -17.89 3.21
N GLU A 73 -5.32 -19.18 3.41
CA GLU A 73 -4.57 -20.25 2.75
C GLU A 73 -4.66 -20.15 1.24
N LYS A 74 -5.89 -20.07 0.71
CA LYS A 74 -6.12 -19.91 -0.72
C LYS A 74 -5.53 -18.61 -1.27
N GLY A 75 -5.60 -17.53 -0.49
CA GLY A 75 -5.02 -16.24 -0.87
C GLY A 75 -3.51 -16.28 -0.96
N LEU A 76 -2.85 -16.95 -0.02
CA LEU A 76 -1.40 -17.12 -0.04
C LEU A 76 -0.94 -18.01 -1.20
N GLU A 77 -1.66 -19.09 -1.52
CA GLU A 77 -1.39 -19.90 -2.72
C GLU A 77 -1.44 -19.07 -4.00
N MET A 78 -2.45 -18.20 -4.12
CA MET A 78 -2.58 -17.32 -5.29
C MET A 78 -1.46 -16.27 -5.35
N LEU A 79 -1.09 -15.68 -4.23
CA LEU A 79 0.03 -14.71 -4.17
C LEU A 79 1.37 -15.38 -4.49
N ALA A 80 1.58 -16.62 -4.04
CA ALA A 80 2.77 -17.39 -4.41
C ALA A 80 2.82 -17.61 -5.93
N ALA A 81 1.70 -18.00 -6.55
CA ALA A 81 1.63 -18.18 -8.00
C ALA A 81 1.96 -16.89 -8.76
N ILE A 82 1.39 -15.74 -8.35
CA ILE A 82 1.69 -14.44 -8.96
C ILE A 82 3.17 -14.09 -8.81
N ARG A 83 3.74 -14.26 -7.62
CA ARG A 83 5.15 -13.99 -7.38
C ARG A 83 6.06 -14.82 -8.28
N ASP A 84 5.76 -16.10 -8.40
CA ASP A 84 6.61 -17.04 -9.12
C ASP A 84 6.46 -16.92 -10.66
N GLU A 85 5.24 -16.61 -11.14
CA GLU A 85 4.97 -16.43 -12.57
C GLU A 85 5.49 -15.09 -13.12
N PHE A 86 5.35 -13.99 -12.35
CA PHE A 86 5.71 -12.65 -12.80
C PHE A 86 7.05 -12.16 -12.26
N GLY A 87 7.68 -12.88 -11.34
CA GLY A 87 8.95 -12.48 -10.73
C GLY A 87 8.87 -11.22 -9.87
N CYS A 88 7.66 -10.71 -9.58
CA CYS A 88 7.47 -9.49 -8.80
C CYS A 88 7.31 -9.80 -7.30
N PRO A 89 7.75 -8.90 -6.40
CA PRO A 89 7.41 -9.00 -4.99
C PRO A 89 5.90 -8.95 -4.77
N VAL A 90 5.43 -9.62 -3.70
CA VAL A 90 4.01 -9.62 -3.33
C VAL A 90 3.79 -9.09 -1.91
N LEU A 91 2.64 -8.42 -1.72
CA LEU A 91 2.23 -7.81 -0.46
C LEU A 91 0.80 -8.22 -0.11
N THR A 92 0.57 -8.56 1.16
CA THR A 92 -0.78 -8.71 1.73
C THR A 92 -0.87 -8.11 3.12
N ASP A 93 -2.09 -7.81 3.58
CA ASP A 93 -2.33 -7.33 4.93
C ASP A 93 -2.55 -8.48 5.91
N VAL A 94 -2.08 -8.27 7.17
CA VAL A 94 -2.24 -9.18 8.30
C VAL A 94 -3.07 -8.51 9.40
N HIS A 95 -3.90 -9.29 10.10
CA HIS A 95 -4.86 -8.75 11.06
C HIS A 95 -4.70 -9.34 12.47
N GLU A 96 -4.10 -10.51 12.59
CA GLU A 96 -3.88 -11.25 13.81
C GLU A 96 -2.40 -11.63 13.96
N ILE A 97 -1.94 -11.83 15.19
CA ILE A 97 -0.53 -12.16 15.48
C ILE A 97 -0.08 -13.40 14.68
N TRP A 98 -0.87 -14.47 14.69
CA TRP A 98 -0.53 -15.72 14.01
C TRP A 98 -0.52 -15.60 12.47
N HIS A 99 -1.20 -14.59 11.90
CA HIS A 99 -1.13 -14.31 10.45
C HIS A 99 0.28 -13.95 10.01
N CYS A 100 1.06 -13.28 10.88
CA CYS A 100 2.37 -12.75 10.50
C CYS A 100 3.34 -13.84 10.05
N ALA A 101 3.54 -14.86 10.89
CA ALA A 101 4.44 -15.96 10.58
C ALA A 101 3.98 -16.72 9.31
N ARG A 102 2.66 -17.01 9.22
CA ARG A 102 2.11 -17.77 8.10
C ARG A 102 2.18 -17.01 6.77
N ALA A 103 1.86 -15.72 6.76
CA ALA A 103 1.96 -14.90 5.55
C ALA A 103 3.41 -14.71 5.12
N ALA A 104 4.34 -14.57 6.06
CA ALA A 104 5.77 -14.37 5.79
C ALA A 104 6.44 -15.54 5.05
N GLU A 105 5.87 -16.74 5.09
CA GLU A 105 6.36 -17.86 4.26
C GLU A 105 6.20 -17.59 2.76
N VAL A 106 5.24 -16.74 2.40
CA VAL A 106 4.87 -16.48 0.99
C VAL A 106 5.20 -15.07 0.56
N VAL A 107 4.81 -14.05 1.35
CA VAL A 107 4.89 -12.67 0.89
C VAL A 107 6.24 -12.03 1.22
N ASP A 108 6.59 -11.01 0.45
CA ASP A 108 7.81 -10.22 0.62
C ASP A 108 7.58 -9.04 1.55
N ILE A 109 6.34 -8.55 1.62
CA ILE A 109 5.93 -7.43 2.47
C ILE A 109 4.66 -7.81 3.25
N LEU A 110 4.71 -7.66 4.57
CA LEU A 110 3.53 -7.69 5.43
C LEU A 110 2.97 -6.27 5.59
N GLN A 111 1.67 -6.08 5.39
CA GLN A 111 1.03 -4.79 5.61
C GLN A 111 0.24 -4.79 6.91
N ILE A 112 0.49 -3.79 7.75
CA ILE A 112 -0.31 -3.50 8.93
C ILE A 112 -1.40 -2.50 8.55
N PRO A 113 -2.70 -2.87 8.65
CA PRO A 113 -3.81 -1.98 8.40
C PRO A 113 -3.81 -0.74 9.30
N ALA A 114 -4.36 0.37 8.80
CA ALA A 114 -4.35 1.66 9.50
C ALA A 114 -4.98 1.60 10.91
N PHE A 115 -6.08 0.87 11.08
CA PHE A 115 -6.73 0.73 12.40
C PHE A 115 -5.87 -0.04 13.40
N LEU A 116 -4.96 -0.88 12.94
CA LEU A 116 -4.12 -1.74 13.77
C LEU A 116 -2.69 -1.18 13.95
N CYS A 117 -2.40 0.00 13.43
CA CYS A 117 -1.04 0.57 13.41
C CYS A 117 -0.41 0.79 14.79
N ARG A 118 -1.19 0.78 15.87
CA ARG A 118 -0.71 0.93 17.25
C ARG A 118 -0.69 -0.38 18.06
N GLN A 119 -1.19 -1.49 17.50
CA GLN A 119 -1.26 -2.78 18.21
C GLN A 119 0.15 -3.35 18.39
N THR A 120 0.67 -3.22 19.62
CA THR A 120 2.06 -3.55 19.93
C THR A 120 2.39 -4.99 19.56
N ASP A 121 1.59 -5.97 20.02
CA ASP A 121 1.87 -7.38 19.80
C ASP A 121 1.84 -7.77 18.31
N LEU A 122 0.95 -7.14 17.51
CA LEU A 122 0.90 -7.35 16.07
C LEU A 122 2.15 -6.78 15.37
N LEU A 123 2.60 -5.59 15.79
CA LEU A 123 3.80 -4.95 15.26
C LEU A 123 5.07 -5.75 15.57
N LEU A 124 5.18 -6.27 16.80
CA LEU A 124 6.28 -7.15 17.22
C LEU A 124 6.27 -8.44 16.41
N ALA A 125 5.13 -9.13 16.34
CA ALA A 125 5.00 -10.37 15.58
C ALA A 125 5.32 -10.18 14.07
N ALA A 126 4.91 -9.07 13.49
CA ALA A 126 5.29 -8.74 12.11
C ALA A 126 6.80 -8.49 11.99
N GLY A 127 7.39 -7.73 12.92
CA GLY A 127 8.83 -7.45 12.96
C GLY A 127 9.68 -8.73 13.07
N GLU A 128 9.29 -9.66 13.93
CA GLU A 128 9.97 -10.96 14.17
C GLU A 128 10.05 -11.83 12.92
N THR A 129 9.22 -11.59 11.90
CA THR A 129 9.29 -12.30 10.62
C THR A 129 10.53 -11.97 9.79
N GLY A 130 11.19 -10.83 10.05
CA GLY A 130 12.30 -10.31 9.25
C GLY A 130 11.91 -9.79 7.85
N LYS A 131 10.63 -9.87 7.47
CA LYS A 131 10.11 -9.33 6.19
C LYS A 131 10.03 -7.82 6.21
N ALA A 132 9.88 -7.20 5.05
CA ALA A 132 9.54 -5.78 4.99
C ALA A 132 8.13 -5.56 5.56
N ILE A 133 7.98 -4.51 6.39
CA ILE A 133 6.70 -4.20 7.05
C ILE A 133 6.21 -2.85 6.56
N ASN A 134 5.11 -2.84 5.81
CA ASN A 134 4.42 -1.61 5.40
C ASN A 134 3.35 -1.25 6.42
N VAL A 135 3.58 -0.21 7.24
CA VAL A 135 2.60 0.21 8.23
C VAL A 135 1.78 1.38 7.71
N LYS A 136 0.50 1.17 7.51
CA LYS A 136 -0.42 2.26 7.18
C LYS A 136 -0.67 3.12 8.41
N LYS A 137 -0.36 4.42 8.30
CA LYS A 137 -0.65 5.38 9.37
C LYS A 137 -2.16 5.44 9.64
N GLY A 138 -2.56 5.27 10.89
CA GLY A 138 -3.96 5.43 11.29
C GLY A 138 -4.49 6.83 10.97
N GLN A 139 -5.75 6.92 10.56
CA GLN A 139 -6.40 8.21 10.25
C GLN A 139 -6.45 9.14 11.45
N PHE A 140 -6.32 8.59 12.65
CA PHE A 140 -6.30 9.28 13.95
C PHE A 140 -4.90 9.64 14.43
N LEU A 141 -3.83 9.17 13.73
CA LEU A 141 -2.46 9.28 14.19
C LEU A 141 -1.75 10.46 13.50
N ALA A 142 -1.02 11.24 14.29
CA ALA A 142 -0.16 12.29 13.75
C ALA A 142 1.08 11.69 13.05
N PRO A 143 1.61 12.34 12.00
CA PRO A 143 2.76 11.81 11.26
C PRO A 143 4.05 11.69 12.11
N TRP A 144 4.25 12.54 13.10
CA TRP A 144 5.41 12.45 14.00
C TRP A 144 5.31 11.29 15.01
N ASP A 145 4.09 10.77 15.28
CA ASP A 145 3.91 9.61 16.16
C ASP A 145 4.26 8.28 15.47
N MET A 146 4.47 8.30 14.16
CA MET A 146 4.89 7.11 13.42
C MET A 146 6.30 6.62 13.80
N VAL A 147 7.12 7.45 14.44
CA VAL A 147 8.39 7.01 15.03
C VAL A 147 8.15 5.93 16.07
N ASN A 148 7.17 6.10 16.97
CA ASN A 148 6.86 5.11 18.01
C ASN A 148 6.36 3.77 17.42
N VAL A 149 5.71 3.83 16.27
CA VAL A 149 5.27 2.63 15.54
C VAL A 149 6.48 1.91 14.94
N ALA A 150 7.39 2.66 14.31
CA ALA A 150 8.62 2.12 13.75
C ALA A 150 9.53 1.52 14.84
N ASP A 151 9.67 2.19 15.99
CA ASP A 151 10.50 1.73 17.10
C ASP A 151 10.05 0.37 17.66
N LYS A 152 8.73 0.10 17.69
CA LYS A 152 8.21 -1.21 18.09
C LYS A 152 8.68 -2.31 17.16
N ILE A 153 8.63 -2.09 15.85
CA ILE A 153 9.11 -3.07 14.87
C ILE A 153 10.64 -3.19 14.95
N ALA A 154 11.34 -2.07 15.01
CA ALA A 154 12.80 -2.04 15.09
C ALA A 154 13.34 -2.72 16.36
N SER A 155 12.56 -2.73 17.46
CA SER A 155 12.94 -3.42 18.71
C SER A 155 13.09 -4.94 18.56
N THR A 156 12.52 -5.53 17.49
CA THR A 156 12.73 -6.95 17.14
C THR A 156 14.04 -7.20 16.37
N GLY A 157 14.79 -6.14 16.05
CA GLY A 157 15.97 -6.19 15.18
C GLY A 157 15.65 -6.02 13.70
N ASN A 158 14.38 -5.85 13.33
CA ASN A 158 13.95 -5.68 11.95
C ASN A 158 13.85 -4.20 11.57
N GLU A 159 14.75 -3.76 10.69
CA GLU A 159 14.80 -2.40 10.17
C GLU A 159 14.16 -2.24 8.78
N ASN A 160 13.54 -3.29 8.24
CA ASN A 160 12.87 -3.27 6.93
C ASN A 160 11.46 -2.68 7.04
N ILE A 161 11.37 -1.39 7.33
CA ILE A 161 10.12 -0.69 7.67
C ILE A 161 9.79 0.34 6.59
N LEU A 162 8.54 0.34 6.14
CA LEU A 162 7.92 1.31 5.25
C LEU A 162 6.80 2.02 6.01
N LEU A 163 6.77 3.36 5.98
CA LEU A 163 5.75 4.17 6.65
C LEU A 163 4.78 4.73 5.63
N CYS A 164 3.50 4.35 5.72
CA CYS A 164 2.52 4.67 4.68
C CYS A 164 1.51 5.74 5.14
N GLU A 165 1.53 6.89 4.47
CA GLU A 165 0.51 7.94 4.59
C GLU A 165 -0.73 7.55 3.79
N ARG A 166 -1.93 7.76 4.37
CA ARG A 166 -3.20 7.44 3.73
C ARG A 166 -4.36 8.39 4.11
N GLY A 167 -4.03 9.58 4.56
CA GLY A 167 -4.98 10.58 5.02
C GLY A 167 -5.27 10.50 6.52
N ALA A 168 -5.72 11.62 7.05
CA ALA A 168 -6.18 11.77 8.43
C ALA A 168 -7.67 12.14 8.44
N SER A 169 -8.41 11.72 9.48
CA SER A 169 -9.81 12.07 9.66
C SER A 169 -9.98 13.58 9.82
N PHE A 170 -10.92 14.13 9.06
CA PHE A 170 -11.29 15.55 9.11
C PHE A 170 -12.81 15.67 9.24
N GLY A 171 -13.28 15.71 10.47
CA GLY A 171 -14.72 15.58 10.76
C GLY A 171 -15.21 14.16 10.54
N TYR A 172 -16.50 14.02 10.20
CA TYR A 172 -17.12 12.73 9.91
C TYR A 172 -16.99 12.36 8.43
N ASN A 173 -16.73 11.07 8.16
CA ASN A 173 -16.77 10.49 6.81
C ASN A 173 -15.86 11.17 5.77
N MET A 174 -14.85 11.93 6.18
CA MET A 174 -13.94 12.63 5.29
C MET A 174 -12.49 12.46 5.73
N LEU A 175 -11.59 12.38 4.76
CA LEU A 175 -10.16 12.35 4.96
C LEU A 175 -9.50 13.54 4.26
N VAL A 176 -8.41 14.02 4.86
CA VAL A 176 -7.52 15.01 4.25
C VAL A 176 -6.09 14.48 4.27
N SER A 177 -5.40 14.63 3.16
CA SER A 177 -3.97 14.30 3.06
C SER A 177 -3.14 15.55 3.30
N ASP A 178 -2.45 15.59 4.42
CA ASP A 178 -1.45 16.61 4.69
C ASP A 178 -0.12 16.22 4.03
N MET A 179 0.23 16.86 2.93
CA MET A 179 1.46 16.55 2.19
C MET A 179 2.74 16.80 3.02
N ARG A 180 2.67 17.58 4.09
CA ARG A 180 3.79 17.76 5.04
C ARG A 180 4.08 16.47 5.82
N SER A 181 3.12 15.56 5.92
CA SER A 181 3.31 14.27 6.61
C SER A 181 4.42 13.43 5.97
N LEU A 182 4.61 13.54 4.66
CA LEU A 182 5.65 12.80 3.94
C LEU A 182 7.07 13.17 4.41
N PRO A 183 7.50 14.43 4.35
CA PRO A 183 8.81 14.82 4.87
C PRO A 183 8.92 14.68 6.40
N ILE A 184 7.83 14.80 7.16
CA ILE A 184 7.83 14.57 8.60
C ILE A 184 8.18 13.10 8.90
N MET A 185 7.48 12.15 8.28
CA MET A 185 7.76 10.73 8.45
C MET A 185 9.14 10.34 7.90
N ALA A 186 9.59 10.95 6.80
CA ALA A 186 10.92 10.71 6.24
C ALA A 186 12.06 11.06 7.20
N ARG A 187 11.84 11.96 8.20
CA ARG A 187 12.85 12.28 9.24
C ARG A 187 13.16 11.10 10.15
N THR A 188 12.30 10.09 10.22
CA THR A 188 12.60 8.83 10.91
C THR A 188 13.74 8.05 10.26
N GLY A 189 14.08 8.40 9.02
CA GLY A 189 15.05 7.71 8.18
C GLY A 189 14.45 6.61 7.33
N TYR A 190 13.24 6.14 7.60
CA TYR A 190 12.56 5.07 6.86
C TYR A 190 11.95 5.56 5.53
N PRO A 191 11.85 4.68 4.52
CA PRO A 191 11.13 4.99 3.29
C PRO A 191 9.65 5.28 3.55
N VAL A 192 9.11 6.27 2.85
CA VAL A 192 7.71 6.70 2.98
C VAL A 192 6.92 6.27 1.76
N VAL A 193 5.78 5.66 2.00
CA VAL A 193 4.79 5.26 0.99
C VAL A 193 3.63 6.25 1.03
N PHE A 194 3.12 6.66 -0.13
CA PHE A 194 1.87 7.41 -0.21
C PHE A 194 0.77 6.52 -0.80
N ASP A 195 -0.28 6.27 -0.03
CA ASP A 195 -1.46 5.55 -0.48
C ASP A 195 -2.45 6.52 -1.13
N ALA A 196 -2.42 6.59 -2.45
CA ALA A 196 -3.24 7.51 -3.21
C ALA A 196 -4.72 7.10 -3.25
N THR A 197 -5.02 5.79 -3.25
CA THR A 197 -6.40 5.29 -3.34
C THR A 197 -7.16 5.39 -2.01
N HIS A 198 -6.53 5.06 -0.90
CA HIS A 198 -7.22 5.16 0.39
C HIS A 198 -7.23 6.59 0.96
N SER A 199 -6.41 7.49 0.45
CA SER A 199 -6.44 8.92 0.83
C SER A 199 -7.71 9.64 0.40
N VAL A 200 -8.44 9.09 -0.59
CA VAL A 200 -9.68 9.67 -1.13
C VAL A 200 -10.94 8.92 -0.69
N GLN A 201 -10.80 8.01 0.27
CA GLN A 201 -11.95 7.33 0.86
C GLN A 201 -12.86 8.29 1.60
N LEU A 202 -14.16 7.97 1.57
CA LEU A 202 -15.18 8.54 2.44
C LEU A 202 -15.64 7.42 3.40
N PRO A 203 -14.97 7.24 4.55
CA PRO A 203 -15.25 6.13 5.46
C PRO A 203 -16.71 6.15 5.92
N GLY A 204 -17.46 5.03 5.69
CA GLY A 204 -18.88 4.96 6.02
C GLY A 204 -19.80 5.89 5.21
N GLY A 205 -19.29 6.56 4.17
CA GLY A 205 -20.04 7.57 3.40
C GLY A 205 -21.26 7.04 2.65
N LEU A 206 -21.36 5.73 2.47
CA LEU A 206 -22.52 5.04 1.88
C LEU A 206 -23.31 4.21 2.92
N GLY A 207 -23.17 4.52 4.21
CA GLY A 207 -23.83 3.81 5.31
C GLY A 207 -23.22 2.43 5.55
N GLY A 208 -23.56 1.44 4.77
CA GLY A 208 -23.05 0.06 4.90
C GLY A 208 -21.69 -0.20 4.22
N SER A 209 -21.15 0.77 3.49
CA SER A 209 -19.89 0.66 2.76
C SER A 209 -19.14 1.99 2.72
N THR A 210 -17.89 1.93 2.33
CA THR A 210 -17.03 3.09 2.13
C THR A 210 -17.33 3.72 0.76
N GLY A 211 -17.55 5.03 0.74
CA GLY A 211 -17.56 5.85 -0.46
C GLY A 211 -16.15 6.28 -0.85
N GLY A 212 -16.03 7.03 -1.96
CA GLY A 212 -14.73 7.55 -2.41
C GLY A 212 -14.83 8.54 -3.54
N GLN A 213 -13.72 9.19 -3.81
CA GLN A 213 -13.57 10.25 -4.80
C GLN A 213 -12.38 9.94 -5.72
N ARG A 214 -12.52 8.91 -6.56
CA ARG A 214 -11.50 8.39 -7.48
C ARG A 214 -10.79 9.48 -8.29
N GLU A 215 -11.53 10.51 -8.67
CA GLU A 215 -11.03 11.64 -9.46
C GLU A 215 -9.86 12.40 -8.79
N PHE A 216 -9.73 12.30 -7.46
CA PHE A 216 -8.64 12.93 -6.71
C PHE A 216 -7.42 12.02 -6.53
N VAL A 217 -7.46 10.74 -6.91
CA VAL A 217 -6.29 9.85 -6.84
C VAL A 217 -5.13 10.40 -7.68
N PRO A 218 -5.30 10.76 -8.96
CA PRO A 218 -4.20 11.28 -9.76
C PRO A 218 -3.62 12.61 -9.25
N PRO A 219 -4.40 13.63 -8.87
CA PRO A 219 -3.83 14.86 -8.33
C PRO A 219 -3.09 14.65 -7.01
N LEU A 220 -3.60 13.84 -6.07
CA LEU A 220 -2.91 13.59 -4.80
C LEU A 220 -1.63 12.75 -5.00
N ALA A 221 -1.65 11.74 -5.88
CA ALA A 221 -0.45 10.98 -6.22
C ALA A 221 0.65 11.88 -6.80
N ARG A 222 0.30 12.80 -7.70
CA ARG A 222 1.26 13.78 -8.26
C ARG A 222 1.82 14.70 -7.19
N ALA A 223 0.99 15.21 -6.28
CA ALA A 223 1.42 16.06 -5.19
C ALA A 223 2.39 15.31 -4.27
N ALA A 224 2.09 14.06 -3.91
CA ALA A 224 2.94 13.23 -3.06
C ALA A 224 4.30 12.93 -3.70
N VAL A 225 4.34 12.59 -4.98
CA VAL A 225 5.58 12.35 -5.71
C VAL A 225 6.39 13.63 -5.85
N ALA A 226 5.75 14.79 -6.09
CA ALA A 226 6.43 16.08 -6.16
C ALA A 226 7.06 16.50 -4.82
N VAL A 227 6.43 16.17 -3.69
CA VAL A 227 6.99 16.36 -2.34
C VAL A 227 8.12 15.38 -2.06
N GLY A 228 8.03 14.18 -2.60
CA GLY A 228 8.99 13.10 -2.47
C GLY A 228 8.48 11.96 -1.57
N CYS A 229 8.37 10.79 -2.16
CA CYS A 229 8.08 9.53 -1.47
C CYS A 229 8.86 8.38 -2.13
N ALA A 230 9.04 7.29 -1.39
CA ALA A 230 9.75 6.11 -1.87
C ALA A 230 8.86 5.20 -2.71
N MET A 231 7.58 5.13 -2.38
CA MET A 231 6.60 4.32 -3.10
C MET A 231 5.25 5.02 -3.18
N VAL A 232 4.50 4.70 -4.24
CA VAL A 232 3.08 5.08 -4.37
C VAL A 232 2.25 3.81 -4.34
N PHE A 233 1.20 3.81 -3.53
CA PHE A 233 0.25 2.71 -3.41
C PHE A 233 -1.03 3.07 -4.18
N ILE A 234 -1.42 2.24 -5.15
CA ILE A 234 -2.61 2.43 -6.00
C ILE A 234 -3.35 1.11 -6.15
N GLU A 235 -4.56 1.01 -5.64
CA GLU A 235 -5.46 -0.10 -5.97
C GLU A 235 -6.05 0.12 -7.36
N THR A 236 -6.11 -0.96 -8.14
CA THR A 236 -6.59 -0.93 -9.53
C THR A 236 -7.43 -2.16 -9.84
N HIS A 237 -8.37 -2.01 -10.77
CA HIS A 237 -9.27 -3.07 -11.19
C HIS A 237 -9.72 -2.83 -12.65
N GLN A 238 -10.06 -3.87 -13.40
CA GLN A 238 -10.59 -3.73 -14.77
C GLN A 238 -11.98 -3.13 -14.82
N ASP A 239 -12.76 -3.33 -13.76
CA ASP A 239 -14.11 -2.80 -13.59
C ASP A 239 -14.30 -2.40 -12.11
N PRO A 240 -13.78 -1.23 -11.69
CA PRO A 240 -13.84 -0.81 -10.30
C PRO A 240 -15.25 -0.70 -9.74
N ASP A 241 -16.23 -0.35 -10.57
CA ASP A 241 -17.60 -0.10 -10.10
C ASP A 241 -18.33 -1.39 -9.69
N ASN A 242 -17.89 -2.53 -10.22
CA ASN A 242 -18.40 -3.86 -9.86
C ASN A 242 -17.43 -4.65 -8.96
N ALA A 243 -16.34 -4.04 -8.51
CA ALA A 243 -15.39 -4.70 -7.62
C ALA A 243 -16.00 -5.01 -6.24
N PRO A 244 -15.56 -6.11 -5.60
CA PRO A 244 -16.13 -6.55 -4.31
C PRO A 244 -15.83 -5.60 -3.14
N SER A 245 -14.86 -4.68 -3.29
CA SER A 245 -14.40 -3.74 -2.27
C SER A 245 -13.79 -2.50 -2.88
N ASP A 246 -13.96 -1.34 -2.20
CA ASP A 246 -13.30 -0.05 -2.46
C ASP A 246 -13.42 0.46 -3.92
N GLY A 247 -14.39 -0.04 -4.68
CA GLY A 247 -14.63 0.36 -6.06
C GLY A 247 -14.58 1.88 -6.31
N PRO A 248 -15.25 2.72 -5.51
CA PRO A 248 -15.24 4.17 -5.68
C PRO A 248 -13.85 4.84 -5.60
N ASN A 249 -12.83 4.14 -5.09
CA ASN A 249 -11.49 4.67 -4.94
C ASN A 249 -10.50 4.11 -5.96
N MET A 250 -10.74 2.91 -6.49
CA MET A 250 -9.79 2.21 -7.36
C MET A 250 -9.65 2.89 -8.72
N VAL A 251 -8.42 2.94 -9.20
CA VAL A 251 -8.10 3.43 -10.54
C VAL A 251 -8.44 2.33 -11.57
N PRO A 252 -9.19 2.63 -12.65
CA PRO A 252 -9.33 1.70 -13.75
C PRO A 252 -7.96 1.33 -14.32
N ILE A 253 -7.73 0.03 -14.55
CA ILE A 253 -6.40 -0.47 -14.97
C ILE A 253 -5.90 0.18 -16.27
N ASP A 254 -6.82 0.56 -17.19
CA ASP A 254 -6.47 1.25 -18.43
C ASP A 254 -5.91 2.66 -18.21
N GLN A 255 -6.20 3.27 -17.07
CA GLN A 255 -5.71 4.60 -16.69
C GLN A 255 -4.38 4.55 -15.92
N LEU A 256 -3.94 3.36 -15.50
CA LEU A 256 -2.76 3.20 -14.64
C LEU A 256 -1.46 3.59 -15.37
N GLY A 257 -1.24 3.11 -16.61
CA GLY A 257 -0.03 3.39 -17.38
C GLY A 257 0.25 4.89 -17.57
N PRO A 258 -0.70 5.66 -18.15
CA PRO A 258 -0.55 7.11 -18.28
C PRO A 258 -0.33 7.84 -16.95
N LEU A 259 -0.89 7.34 -15.86
CA LEU A 259 -0.65 7.90 -14.52
C LEU A 259 0.80 7.63 -14.08
N ILE A 260 1.27 6.38 -14.17
CA ILE A 260 2.64 6.00 -13.79
C ILE A 260 3.69 6.81 -14.57
N ASP A 261 3.54 6.95 -15.89
CA ASP A 261 4.46 7.71 -16.73
C ASP A 261 4.58 9.17 -16.27
N ARG A 262 3.44 9.77 -15.92
CA ARG A 262 3.41 11.14 -15.38
C ARG A 262 4.06 11.23 -14.01
N LEU A 263 3.82 10.27 -13.12
CA LEU A 263 4.45 10.21 -11.81
C LEU A 263 5.96 10.02 -11.93
N ALA A 264 6.43 9.14 -12.82
CA ALA A 264 7.85 8.92 -13.06
C ALA A 264 8.57 10.18 -13.60
N ALA A 265 7.90 10.96 -14.44
CA ALA A 265 8.43 12.23 -14.92
C ALA A 265 8.60 13.25 -13.78
N ILE A 266 7.60 13.36 -12.89
CA ILE A 266 7.65 14.26 -11.72
C ILE A 266 8.72 13.80 -10.74
N ASP A 267 8.81 12.49 -10.45
CA ASP A 267 9.79 11.92 -9.52
C ASP A 267 11.23 12.21 -9.97
N ARG A 268 11.53 12.03 -11.27
CA ARG A 268 12.84 12.37 -11.83
C ARG A 268 13.20 13.85 -11.63
N LEU A 269 12.25 14.75 -11.82
CA LEU A 269 12.48 16.19 -11.60
C LEU A 269 12.69 16.51 -10.11
N GLY A 270 11.86 15.92 -9.24
CA GLY A 270 11.95 16.16 -7.79
C GLY A 270 13.22 15.60 -7.14
N LYS A 271 13.73 14.47 -7.64
CA LYS A 271 14.93 13.79 -7.10
C LYS A 271 16.24 14.19 -7.80
N ALA A 272 16.19 14.92 -8.90
CA ALA A 272 17.37 15.43 -9.62
C ALA A 272 17.96 16.72 -9.04
N GLY A 273 17.28 17.38 -8.10
CA GLY A 273 17.74 18.62 -7.48
C GLY A 273 18.74 18.37 -6.34
N PRO A 274 19.46 19.44 -5.90
CA PRO A 274 20.32 19.34 -4.73
C PRO A 274 19.48 18.94 -3.50
N ALA A 275 20.00 17.99 -2.74
CA ALA A 275 19.39 17.45 -1.53
C ALA A 275 19.37 18.49 -0.39
#